data_bd904ce0911a63ec78d3bdb21f1ffa8b
#
_entry.id   bd904ce0911a63ec78d3bdb21f1ffa8b
#
_cell.length_a   1.000
_cell.length_b   1.000
_cell.length_c   1.000
_cell.angle_alpha   90.00
_cell.angle_beta   90.00
_cell.angle_gamma   90.00
#
_symmetry.space_group_name_H-M   'P 1'
#
loop_
_entity.id
_entity.type
_entity.pdbx_description
1 polymer ?
#
loop_
_entity_poly.entity_id
_entity_poly.type
_entity_poly.pdbx_seq_one_letter_code
_entity_poly.pdbx_strand_id
1 'polypeptide(L)'
;SITVGEIILKNQSMIFTGNNGKPILSITSGENANALFFINAAGKIVGSIAEDDAGNGSIDLFNTEGQKTIGLTATESNSGSIGLHNVDGQKTILITHNMANGGVIQIYNKYQKPAVYLSTTTEDDGHIILYDRYGEGQWGMTGKRK
;
A
#
# COMPACT_ATOMS: atom_id res chain seq x y z
N SER A 1 27.21 -20.03 19.12
CA SER A 1 26.81 -19.34 17.84
C SER A 1 26.50 -20.40 16.81
N ILE A 2 25.42 -20.21 16.05
CA ILE A 2 25.10 -21.07 14.91
C ILE A 2 25.51 -20.27 13.68
N THR A 3 26.46 -20.79 12.90
CA THR A 3 26.80 -20.24 11.59
C THR A 3 26.07 -21.08 10.55
N VAL A 4 25.10 -20.43 9.85
CA VAL A 4 24.32 -21.09 8.80
C VAL A 4 24.74 -20.50 7.46
N GLY A 5 25.23 -21.32 6.54
CA GLY A 5 25.60 -20.86 5.20
C GLY A 5 24.37 -20.60 4.31
N GLU A 6 23.33 -21.41 4.44
CA GLU A 6 22.11 -21.31 3.66
C GLU A 6 20.93 -21.89 4.44
N ILE A 7 19.76 -21.25 4.36
CA ILE A 7 18.48 -21.79 4.83
C ILE A 7 17.56 -21.90 3.62
N ILE A 8 17.25 -23.13 3.21
CA ILE A 8 16.32 -23.39 2.10
C ILE A 8 14.97 -23.75 2.68
N LEU A 9 13.94 -22.93 2.35
CA LEU A 9 12.54 -23.22 2.65
C LEU A 9 11.85 -23.69 1.37
N LYS A 10 11.32 -24.92 1.40
CA LYS A 10 10.51 -25.47 0.30
C LYS A 10 9.11 -25.74 0.82
N ASN A 11 8.14 -24.95 0.35
CA ASN A 11 6.72 -25.05 0.73
C ASN A 11 6.51 -25.09 2.26
N GLN A 12 7.32 -24.35 3.02
CA GLN A 12 7.33 -24.35 4.47
C GLN A 12 7.42 -22.91 5.01
N SER A 13 6.95 -22.74 6.24
CA SER A 13 7.06 -21.50 6.97
C SER A 13 8.22 -21.57 7.96
N MET A 14 8.97 -20.47 8.06
CA MET A 14 9.88 -20.23 9.18
C MET A 14 9.19 -19.30 10.17
N ILE A 15 9.12 -19.71 11.43
CA ILE A 15 8.46 -18.93 12.49
C ILE A 15 9.49 -18.60 13.56
N PHE A 16 9.61 -17.31 13.86
CA PHE A 16 10.37 -16.82 15.01
C PHE A 16 9.41 -16.55 16.15
N THR A 17 9.72 -17.06 17.33
CA THR A 17 8.92 -16.89 18.54
C THR A 17 9.61 -15.97 19.53
N GLY A 18 8.83 -15.15 20.22
CA GLY A 18 9.31 -14.35 21.35
C GLY A 18 9.53 -15.22 22.59
N ASN A 19 10.05 -14.61 23.68
CA ASN A 19 10.32 -15.28 24.95
C ASN A 19 9.08 -15.90 25.60
N ASN A 20 7.88 -15.49 25.19
CA ASN A 20 6.59 -16.02 25.64
C ASN A 20 6.07 -17.18 24.79
N GLY A 21 6.88 -17.69 23.84
CA GLY A 21 6.52 -18.77 22.92
C GLY A 21 5.56 -18.36 21.80
N LYS A 22 5.16 -17.08 21.71
CA LYS A 22 4.26 -16.61 20.63
C LYS A 22 5.06 -16.19 19.40
N PRO A 23 4.53 -16.42 18.19
CA PRO A 23 5.13 -15.92 16.95
C PRO A 23 5.27 -14.38 16.98
N ILE A 24 6.39 -13.88 16.47
CA ILE A 24 6.68 -12.45 16.28
C ILE A 24 6.98 -12.15 14.81
N LEU A 25 7.46 -13.13 14.07
CA LEU A 25 7.81 -13.05 12.66
C LEU A 25 7.52 -14.37 11.98
N SER A 26 6.96 -14.35 10.78
CA SER A 26 6.77 -15.54 9.95
C SER A 26 7.22 -15.26 8.52
N ILE A 27 8.00 -16.17 7.96
CA ILE A 27 8.34 -16.20 6.54
C ILE A 27 7.60 -17.41 5.95
N THR A 28 6.77 -17.17 4.94
CA THR A 28 6.00 -18.21 4.27
C THR A 28 6.37 -18.25 2.80
N SER A 29 6.64 -19.46 2.29
CA SER A 29 6.82 -19.71 0.86
C SER A 29 5.82 -20.77 0.42
N GLY A 30 5.03 -20.46 -0.60
CA GLY A 30 4.00 -21.34 -1.14
C GLY A 30 3.93 -21.25 -2.66
N GLU A 31 3.08 -22.08 -3.28
CA GLU A 31 2.92 -22.08 -4.74
C GLU A 31 2.33 -20.79 -5.28
N ASN A 32 1.58 -20.05 -4.46
CA ASN A 32 0.81 -18.87 -4.90
C ASN A 32 1.22 -17.57 -4.20
N ALA A 33 2.09 -17.59 -3.20
CA ALA A 33 2.53 -16.37 -2.52
C ALA A 33 3.76 -16.59 -1.65
N ASN A 34 4.67 -15.63 -1.65
CA ASN A 34 5.78 -15.51 -0.73
C ASN A 34 5.55 -14.30 0.17
N ALA A 35 5.66 -14.47 1.48
CA ALA A 35 5.37 -13.39 2.41
C ALA A 35 6.25 -13.42 3.65
N LEU A 36 6.56 -12.23 4.14
CA LEU A 36 7.12 -11.95 5.45
C LEU A 36 6.06 -11.25 6.29
N PHE A 37 5.70 -11.80 7.46
CA PHE A 37 4.69 -11.24 8.34
C PHE A 37 5.30 -10.80 9.67
N PHE A 38 4.92 -9.61 10.13
CA PHE A 38 5.16 -9.12 11.49
C PHE A 38 3.91 -9.36 12.31
N ILE A 39 4.08 -9.98 13.50
CA ILE A 39 2.98 -10.43 14.34
C ILE A 39 3.10 -9.74 15.71
N ASN A 40 2.02 -9.13 16.17
CA ASN A 40 2.01 -8.47 17.48
C ASN A 40 1.84 -9.47 18.65
N ALA A 41 1.94 -8.99 19.88
CA ALA A 41 1.80 -9.81 21.09
C ALA A 41 0.43 -10.50 21.23
N ALA A 42 -0.61 -10.01 20.54
CA ALA A 42 -1.93 -10.63 20.48
C ALA A 42 -2.04 -11.74 19.41
N GLY A 43 -0.97 -11.96 18.62
CA GLY A 43 -0.96 -12.96 17.53
C GLY A 43 -1.60 -12.46 16.23
N LYS A 44 -1.84 -11.15 16.08
CA LYS A 44 -2.38 -10.57 14.86
C LYS A 44 -1.26 -10.07 13.96
N ILE A 45 -1.40 -10.23 12.65
CA ILE A 45 -0.50 -9.63 11.65
C ILE A 45 -0.68 -8.10 11.70
N VAL A 46 0.42 -7.38 11.85
CA VAL A 46 0.47 -5.91 11.87
C VAL A 46 1.31 -5.33 10.74
N GLY A 47 2.03 -6.16 10.02
CA GLY A 47 2.77 -5.78 8.81
C GLY A 47 3.06 -6.98 7.93
N SER A 48 3.16 -6.76 6.64
CA SER A 48 3.58 -7.76 5.67
C SER A 48 4.45 -7.16 4.58
N ILE A 49 5.38 -7.98 4.07
CA ILE A 49 6.05 -7.80 2.77
C ILE A 49 5.71 -9.06 1.99
N ALA A 50 5.05 -8.91 0.86
CA ALA A 50 4.49 -10.04 0.12
C ALA A 50 4.49 -9.77 -1.39
N GLU A 51 4.17 -10.77 -2.16
CA GLU A 51 3.71 -10.63 -3.53
C GLU A 51 2.18 -10.73 -3.57
N ASP A 52 1.55 -10.02 -4.51
CA ASP A 52 0.13 -10.13 -4.79
C ASP A 52 -0.15 -11.28 -5.80
N ASP A 53 -1.42 -11.53 -6.10
CA ASP A 53 -1.84 -12.60 -7.02
C ASP A 53 -1.30 -12.43 -8.44
N ALA A 54 -0.84 -11.23 -8.80
CA ALA A 54 -0.20 -10.93 -10.09
C ALA A 54 1.34 -11.02 -10.03
N GLY A 55 1.92 -11.37 -8.86
CA GLY A 55 3.36 -11.44 -8.64
C GLY A 55 4.03 -10.09 -8.37
N ASN A 56 3.27 -9.02 -8.12
CA ASN A 56 3.84 -7.72 -7.78
C ASN A 56 4.18 -7.64 -6.29
N GLY A 57 5.26 -6.93 -5.96
CA GLY A 57 5.66 -6.71 -4.57
C GLY A 57 4.71 -5.74 -3.83
N SER A 58 4.40 -6.05 -2.57
CA SER A 58 3.63 -5.20 -1.68
C SER A 58 4.24 -5.09 -0.29
N ILE A 59 3.99 -3.96 0.38
CA ILE A 59 4.24 -3.75 1.80
C ILE A 59 2.95 -3.21 2.40
N ASP A 60 2.39 -3.92 3.37
CA ASP A 60 1.15 -3.53 4.03
C ASP A 60 1.34 -3.39 5.54
N LEU A 61 0.75 -2.35 6.13
CA LEU A 61 0.63 -2.19 7.57
C LEU A 61 -0.85 -2.25 7.97
N PHE A 62 -1.10 -2.91 9.09
CA PHE A 62 -2.45 -3.15 9.60
C PHE A 62 -2.60 -2.58 11.01
N ASN A 63 -3.79 -2.13 11.35
CA ASN A 63 -4.14 -1.78 12.72
C ASN A 63 -4.39 -3.04 13.58
N THR A 64 -4.68 -2.85 14.86
CA THR A 64 -4.95 -3.95 15.80
C THR A 64 -6.22 -4.74 15.47
N GLU A 65 -7.10 -4.19 14.65
CA GLU A 65 -8.33 -4.86 14.18
C GLU A 65 -8.08 -5.68 12.90
N GLY A 66 -6.87 -5.61 12.32
CA GLY A 66 -6.50 -6.31 11.09
C GLY A 66 -6.90 -5.57 9.81
N GLN A 67 -7.28 -4.31 9.91
CA GLN A 67 -7.60 -3.48 8.75
C GLN A 67 -6.32 -2.82 8.23
N LYS A 68 -6.13 -2.82 6.90
CA LYS A 68 -5.01 -2.15 6.25
C LYS A 68 -5.08 -0.65 6.49
N THR A 69 -3.99 -0.06 6.99
CA THR A 69 -3.85 1.39 7.21
C THR A 69 -2.93 2.03 6.19
N ILE A 70 -1.88 1.32 5.77
CA ILE A 70 -0.92 1.76 4.74
C ILE A 70 -0.68 0.59 3.80
N GLY A 71 -0.67 0.86 2.50
CA GLY A 71 -0.25 -0.09 1.48
C GLY A 71 0.69 0.57 0.49
N LEU A 72 1.82 -0.09 0.22
CA LEU A 72 2.71 0.22 -0.90
C LEU A 72 2.66 -0.99 -1.83
N THR A 73 2.42 -0.76 -3.11
CA THR A 73 2.34 -1.86 -4.08
C THR A 73 2.85 -1.42 -5.46
N ALA A 74 3.40 -2.35 -6.22
CA ALA A 74 3.49 -2.18 -7.65
C ALA A 74 2.12 -2.47 -8.28
N THR A 75 1.70 -1.64 -9.22
CA THR A 75 0.43 -1.81 -9.93
C THR A 75 0.59 -2.73 -11.14
N GLU A 76 -0.51 -3.22 -11.71
CA GLU A 76 -0.50 -4.01 -12.94
C GLU A 76 0.18 -3.30 -14.13
N SER A 77 0.23 -1.97 -14.09
CA SER A 77 0.97 -1.15 -15.07
C SER A 77 2.47 -0.99 -14.75
N ASN A 78 3.03 -1.80 -13.84
CA ASN A 78 4.42 -1.75 -13.35
C ASN A 78 4.82 -0.40 -12.71
N SER A 79 3.89 0.30 -12.12
CA SER A 79 4.12 1.57 -11.42
C SER A 79 3.88 1.44 -9.92
N GLY A 80 4.49 2.33 -9.14
CA GLY A 80 4.29 2.35 -7.69
C GLY A 80 2.98 3.01 -7.28
N SER A 81 2.39 2.52 -6.18
CA SER A 81 1.22 3.12 -5.54
C SER A 81 1.37 3.11 -4.02
N ILE A 82 0.93 4.19 -3.36
CA ILE A 82 0.84 4.28 -1.90
C ILE A 82 -0.60 4.62 -1.54
N GLY A 83 -1.24 3.77 -0.74
CA GLY A 83 -2.58 3.98 -0.23
C GLY A 83 -2.58 4.19 1.29
N LEU A 84 -3.26 5.24 1.77
CA LEU A 84 -3.57 5.41 3.19
C LEU A 84 -5.07 5.17 3.40
N HIS A 85 -5.41 4.50 4.50
CA HIS A 85 -6.78 4.12 4.82
C HIS A 85 -7.14 4.59 6.22
N ASN A 86 -8.42 4.91 6.45
CA ASN A 86 -8.96 5.23 7.76
C ASN A 86 -9.23 3.95 8.59
N VAL A 87 -9.78 4.14 9.79
CA VAL A 87 -10.10 3.03 10.71
C VAL A 87 -11.17 2.08 10.17
N ASP A 88 -11.95 2.49 9.18
CA ASP A 88 -12.98 1.67 8.53
C ASP A 88 -12.43 0.92 7.29
N GLY A 89 -11.11 1.02 7.03
CA GLY A 89 -10.46 0.43 5.86
C GLY A 89 -10.70 1.19 4.55
N GLN A 90 -11.34 2.37 4.60
CA GLN A 90 -11.62 3.18 3.44
C GLN A 90 -10.41 4.01 3.04
N LYS A 91 -10.10 4.08 1.76
CA LYS A 91 -8.97 4.85 1.24
C LYS A 91 -9.19 6.35 1.45
N THR A 92 -8.22 7.03 2.07
CA THR A 92 -8.23 8.47 2.31
C THR A 92 -7.25 9.23 1.44
N ILE A 93 -6.11 8.62 1.11
CA ILE A 93 -5.09 9.18 0.21
C ILE A 93 -4.61 8.10 -0.73
N LEU A 94 -4.41 8.45 -1.98
CA LEU A 94 -3.73 7.67 -3.00
C LEU A 94 -2.61 8.51 -3.62
N ILE A 95 -1.41 7.95 -3.64
CA ILE A 95 -0.27 8.48 -4.40
C ILE A 95 0.06 7.44 -5.47
N THR A 96 0.07 7.84 -6.72
CA THR A 96 0.30 6.95 -7.86
C THR A 96 0.73 7.74 -9.09
N HIS A 97 0.47 7.24 -10.28
CA HIS A 97 0.70 7.90 -11.57
C HIS A 97 -0.61 8.04 -12.34
N ASN A 98 -0.64 8.92 -13.33
CA ASN A 98 -1.73 9.04 -14.32
C ASN A 98 -1.37 8.25 -15.59
N MET A 99 -2.29 8.22 -16.56
CA MET A 99 -2.10 7.52 -17.85
C MET A 99 -0.96 8.10 -18.71
N ALA A 100 -0.50 9.33 -18.42
CA ALA A 100 0.64 9.97 -19.08
C ALA A 100 1.95 9.76 -18.30
N ASN A 101 2.00 8.84 -17.32
CA ASN A 101 3.12 8.57 -16.41
C ASN A 101 3.51 9.74 -15.49
N GLY A 102 2.67 10.75 -15.36
CA GLY A 102 2.86 11.84 -14.40
C GLY A 102 2.41 11.43 -12.99
N GLY A 103 3.00 12.04 -11.95
CA GLY A 103 2.62 11.79 -10.57
C GLY A 103 1.20 12.25 -10.24
N VAL A 104 0.52 11.51 -9.35
CA VAL A 104 -0.83 11.82 -8.85
C VAL A 104 -0.84 11.72 -7.34
N ILE A 105 -1.48 12.70 -6.68
CA ILE A 105 -1.94 12.61 -5.30
C ILE A 105 -3.44 12.86 -5.30
N GLN A 106 -4.20 11.92 -4.76
CA GLN A 106 -5.65 12.04 -4.65
C GLN A 106 -6.07 11.91 -3.18
N ILE A 107 -6.88 12.85 -2.70
CA ILE A 107 -7.46 12.83 -1.35
C ILE A 107 -8.95 12.56 -1.49
N TYR A 108 -9.46 11.64 -0.68
CA TYR A 108 -10.86 11.24 -0.65
C TYR A 108 -11.55 11.76 0.60
N ASN A 109 -12.81 12.13 0.48
CA ASN A 109 -13.67 12.45 1.62
C ASN A 109 -14.26 11.17 2.26
N LYS A 110 -14.99 11.32 3.37
CA LYS A 110 -15.62 10.20 4.09
C LYS A 110 -16.66 9.41 3.27
N TYR A 111 -17.11 9.92 2.13
CA TYR A 111 -18.04 9.26 1.21
C TYR A 111 -17.32 8.55 0.06
N GLN A 112 -15.98 8.42 0.14
CA GLN A 112 -15.12 7.84 -0.89
C GLN A 112 -15.21 8.59 -2.24
N LYS A 113 -15.52 9.88 -2.18
CA LYS A 113 -15.49 10.76 -3.35
C LYS A 113 -14.17 11.54 -3.34
N PRO A 114 -13.58 11.82 -4.51
CA PRO A 114 -12.41 12.69 -4.57
C PRO A 114 -12.74 14.06 -3.99
N ALA A 115 -11.83 14.62 -3.22
CA ALA A 115 -11.90 15.96 -2.65
C ALA A 115 -10.79 16.86 -3.22
N VAL A 116 -9.59 16.29 -3.42
CA VAL A 116 -8.43 16.96 -4.02
C VAL A 116 -7.76 16.03 -5.02
N TYR A 117 -7.37 16.56 -6.15
CA TYR A 117 -6.56 15.89 -7.15
C TYR A 117 -5.37 16.79 -7.53
N LEU A 118 -4.16 16.31 -7.29
CA LEU A 118 -2.91 16.92 -7.70
C LEU A 118 -2.25 16.01 -8.73
N SER A 119 -1.88 16.56 -9.88
CA SER A 119 -1.30 15.76 -10.96
C SER A 119 -0.45 16.63 -11.90
N THR A 120 0.10 16.00 -12.93
CA THR A 120 0.53 16.66 -14.15
C THR A 120 -0.50 16.50 -15.25
N THR A 121 -0.58 17.46 -16.16
CA THR A 121 -1.35 17.34 -17.40
C THR A 121 -0.61 16.48 -18.43
N THR A 122 -1.21 16.23 -19.57
CA THR A 122 -0.56 15.59 -20.73
C THR A 122 0.54 16.45 -21.36
N GLU A 123 0.61 17.73 -21.00
CA GLU A 123 1.65 18.69 -21.44
C GLU A 123 2.70 18.91 -20.32
N ASP A 124 2.75 18.01 -19.32
CA ASP A 124 3.65 18.03 -18.15
C ASP A 124 3.52 19.26 -17.23
N ASP A 125 2.46 20.06 -17.39
CA ASP A 125 2.16 21.15 -16.46
C ASP A 125 1.58 20.61 -15.14
N GLY A 126 1.91 21.26 -14.03
CA GLY A 126 1.27 20.97 -12.73
C GLY A 126 -0.23 21.29 -12.77
N HIS A 127 -1.05 20.44 -12.17
CA HIS A 127 -2.50 20.54 -12.17
C HIS A 127 -3.08 20.24 -10.80
N ILE A 128 -4.01 21.07 -10.34
CA ILE A 128 -4.80 20.85 -9.12
C ILE A 128 -6.29 20.99 -9.43
N ILE A 129 -7.10 20.07 -8.91
CA ILE A 129 -8.57 20.15 -8.94
C ILE A 129 -9.09 20.01 -7.52
N LEU A 130 -10.02 20.87 -7.14
CA LEU A 130 -10.84 20.74 -5.93
C LEU A 130 -12.24 20.30 -6.32
N TYR A 131 -12.76 19.34 -5.58
CA TYR A 131 -14.06 18.73 -5.79
C TYR A 131 -15.00 19.11 -4.64
N ASP A 132 -16.29 19.14 -4.90
CA ASP A 132 -17.29 19.22 -3.87
C ASP A 132 -17.47 17.89 -3.11
N ARG A 133 -18.40 17.87 -2.13
CA ARG A 133 -18.67 16.65 -1.34
C ARG A 133 -19.17 15.45 -2.15
N TYR A 134 -19.68 15.69 -3.35
CA TYR A 134 -20.22 14.65 -4.24
C TYR A 134 -19.19 14.13 -5.23
N GLY A 135 -18.01 14.75 -5.29
CA GLY A 135 -16.91 14.39 -6.18
C GLY A 135 -17.00 15.08 -7.54
N GLU A 136 -17.74 16.19 -7.65
CA GLU A 136 -17.79 16.99 -8.86
C GLU A 136 -16.74 18.10 -8.79
N GLY A 137 -15.96 18.28 -9.87
CA GLY A 137 -14.90 19.29 -9.93
C GLY A 137 -15.51 20.68 -9.95
N GLN A 138 -15.17 21.51 -8.92
CA GLN A 138 -15.69 22.85 -8.75
C GLN A 138 -14.66 23.92 -9.07
N TRP A 139 -13.38 23.61 -8.88
CA TRP A 139 -12.28 24.55 -9.12
C TRP A 139 -11.02 23.79 -9.52
N GLY A 140 -10.28 24.35 -10.48
CA GLY A 140 -9.00 23.79 -10.91
C GLY A 140 -8.06 24.87 -11.41
N MET A 141 -6.74 24.57 -11.34
CA MET A 141 -5.68 25.43 -11.84
C MET A 141 -4.58 24.59 -12.48
N THR A 142 -4.05 25.11 -13.59
CA THR A 142 -2.90 24.53 -14.31
C THR A 142 -1.75 25.53 -14.31
N GLY A 143 -0.53 25.07 -14.08
CA GLY A 143 0.68 25.88 -13.98
C GLY A 143 1.29 26.30 -15.32
N LYS A 144 0.46 26.62 -16.34
CA LYS A 144 0.97 27.09 -17.64
C LYS A 144 1.63 28.45 -17.52
N ARG A 145 2.81 28.59 -18.14
CA ARG A 145 3.38 29.94 -18.42
C ARG A 145 2.47 30.65 -19.42
N LYS A 146 2.17 31.91 -19.13
CA LYS A 146 1.57 32.84 -20.10
C LYS A 146 2.59 33.25 -21.15
#